data_66e1827b13b482bf2d94f14885438a33
#
_entry.id   66e1827b13b482bf2d94f14885438a33
#
_cell.length_a   1.000
_cell.length_b   1.000
_cell.length_c   1.000
_cell.angle_alpha   90.00
_cell.angle_beta   90.00
_cell.angle_gamma   90.00
#
_symmetry.space_group_name_H-M   'P 1'
#
loop_
_entity.id
_entity.type
_entity.pdbx_description
1 polymer ?
#
loop_
_entity_poly.entity_id
_entity_poly.type
_entity_poly.pdbx_seq_one_letter_code
_entity_poly.pdbx_strand_id
1 'polypeptide(L)'
;MAIEITARSLTGAQPAKSTSGEMIHASQFSACPTAEKSFRSFFLRPSVRWTRRNFSSRARALSGGETIILSIPKSGRTWVRTFLCAYLCKRYGLEFTLQPGRYNEPGFPKVVFSHDLFEHRTKGDLWDRIRGKYLIPRRELRRAKIVLLVRDPRDCFVSLYMQITRRDPSSGAALKSKTVSDVLRNKRFGIRSMVRTMNAWLDEFSDRDDFILVRYESLHASPADHFRGLLAVIGETAPDMSIFQQALDFSQFENMQKLEAAGVFDSKILHPGDVRDPESFKVRRGKVGGHREYLSTEDQGYAAAALAKLDFRFGYRV
;
A
#
# COMPACT_ATOMS: atom_id res chain seq x y z
N MET A 1 45.77 19.30 8.11
CA MET A 1 45.37 19.54 9.50
C MET A 1 44.34 18.49 9.85
N ALA A 2 44.79 17.40 10.45
CA ALA A 2 43.95 16.25 10.79
C ALA A 2 43.35 16.48 12.19
N ILE A 3 42.08 16.17 12.36
CA ILE A 3 41.48 16.08 13.69
C ILE A 3 41.04 14.63 13.87
N GLU A 4 41.82 13.87 14.64
CA GLU A 4 41.46 12.61 15.27
C GLU A 4 40.39 12.88 16.33
N ILE A 5 39.33 12.06 16.35
CA ILE A 5 38.45 11.94 17.52
C ILE A 5 38.42 10.48 17.95
N THR A 6 38.95 10.29 19.13
CA THR A 6 39.20 9.05 19.88
C THR A 6 37.87 8.36 20.24
N ALA A 7 37.86 7.05 20.02
CA ALA A 7 36.82 6.16 20.54
C ALA A 7 36.92 6.04 22.07
N ARG A 8 35.80 6.28 22.77
CA ARG A 8 35.62 5.79 24.14
C ARG A 8 34.56 4.69 24.14
N SER A 9 35.04 3.53 24.51
CA SER A 9 34.34 2.33 24.90
C SER A 9 33.36 2.62 26.05
N LEU A 10 32.08 2.26 25.86
CA LEU A 10 31.17 1.97 26.95
C LEU A 10 30.53 0.61 26.68
N THR A 11 31.02 -0.38 27.40
CA THR A 11 30.47 -1.71 27.55
C THR A 11 29.15 -1.68 28.31
N GLY A 12 28.17 -2.49 27.88
CA GLY A 12 27.12 -2.99 28.72
C GLY A 12 25.69 -2.51 28.39
N ALA A 13 25.12 -3.00 27.30
CA ALA A 13 23.68 -3.22 27.22
C ALA A 13 23.43 -4.48 26.37
N GLN A 14 22.87 -5.51 27.00
CA GLN A 14 22.39 -6.68 26.27
C GLN A 14 21.38 -6.26 25.22
N PRO A 15 21.41 -6.81 23.99
CA PRO A 15 20.39 -6.52 22.99
C PRO A 15 19.07 -7.13 23.45
N ALA A 16 18.07 -6.29 23.56
CA ALA A 16 16.68 -6.73 23.64
C ALA A 16 16.41 -7.67 22.45
N LYS A 17 15.83 -8.83 22.72
CA LYS A 17 15.38 -9.78 21.69
C LYS A 17 14.47 -9.02 20.71
N SER A 18 14.97 -8.79 19.51
CA SER A 18 14.16 -8.28 18.42
C SER A 18 13.10 -9.32 18.11
N THR A 19 11.84 -9.02 18.38
CA THR A 19 10.74 -9.71 17.76
C THR A 19 10.83 -9.37 16.27
N SER A 20 11.36 -10.33 15.49
CA SER A 20 11.41 -10.26 14.04
C SER A 20 10.02 -9.96 13.52
N GLY A 21 9.86 -8.78 12.90
CA GLY A 21 8.60 -8.40 12.26
C GLY A 21 8.33 -9.37 11.11
N GLU A 22 7.46 -10.35 11.36
CA GLU A 22 7.18 -11.42 10.41
C GLU A 22 6.41 -10.89 9.21
N MET A 23 6.97 -11.09 8.02
CA MET A 23 6.18 -11.16 6.80
C MET A 23 5.40 -12.47 6.84
N ILE A 24 4.07 -12.35 6.88
CA ILE A 24 3.20 -13.51 6.99
C ILE A 24 3.04 -14.13 5.59
N HIS A 25 3.63 -15.30 5.38
CA HIS A 25 3.42 -16.14 4.21
C HIS A 25 2.07 -16.89 4.29
N ALA A 26 1.53 -17.31 3.16
CA ALA A 26 0.30 -18.06 3.09
C ALA A 26 0.31 -19.35 3.95
N SER A 27 1.49 -20.00 4.09
CA SER A 27 1.68 -21.16 4.96
C SER A 27 1.40 -20.92 6.44
N GLN A 28 1.43 -19.67 6.89
CA GLN A 28 1.12 -19.31 8.28
C GLN A 28 -0.39 -19.14 8.53
N PHE A 29 -1.20 -19.19 7.46
CA PHE A 29 -2.66 -19.20 7.55
C PHE A 29 -3.25 -20.62 7.68
N SER A 30 -2.43 -21.65 8.01
CA SER A 30 -2.90 -23.01 8.18
C SER A 30 -4.00 -23.09 9.22
N ALA A 31 -5.13 -23.52 8.76
CA ALA A 31 -6.39 -23.92 9.31
C ALA A 31 -6.55 -23.90 10.85
N CYS A 32 -7.32 -22.94 11.33
CA CYS A 32 -8.23 -23.19 12.43
C CYS A 32 -9.49 -23.88 11.85
N PRO A 33 -9.86 -25.12 12.23
CA PRO A 33 -10.84 -25.92 11.51
C PRO A 33 -12.32 -25.57 11.74
N THR A 34 -12.65 -24.50 12.45
CA THR A 34 -14.01 -24.19 12.87
C THR A 34 -14.40 -22.74 12.70
N ALA A 35 -14.26 -22.20 11.48
CA ALA A 35 -15.00 -21.00 11.09
C ALA A 35 -15.83 -21.36 9.86
N GLU A 36 -17.14 -21.45 10.07
CA GLU A 36 -18.13 -21.85 9.09
C GLU A 36 -17.92 -21.25 7.71
N LYS A 37 -17.93 -22.12 6.71
CA LYS A 37 -17.86 -21.84 5.26
C LYS A 37 -19.05 -21.02 4.72
N SER A 38 -19.84 -20.36 5.58
CA SER A 38 -21.14 -19.76 5.23
C SER A 38 -21.07 -18.34 4.64
N PHE A 39 -19.91 -17.68 4.60
CA PHE A 39 -19.81 -16.30 4.10
C PHE A 39 -19.12 -16.14 2.74
N ARG A 40 -18.66 -17.22 2.10
CA ARG A 40 -17.88 -17.18 0.85
C ARG A 40 -18.63 -16.68 -0.39
N SER A 41 -19.96 -16.60 -0.37
CA SER A 41 -20.71 -16.36 -1.63
C SER A 41 -21.00 -14.89 -1.97
N PHE A 42 -20.79 -13.94 -1.06
CA PHE A 42 -21.29 -12.56 -1.26
C PHE A 42 -20.26 -11.57 -1.82
N PHE A 43 -18.99 -11.92 -1.89
CA PHE A 43 -17.90 -10.98 -2.28
C PHE A 43 -17.06 -11.42 -3.47
N LEU A 44 -17.57 -12.33 -4.29
CA LEU A 44 -16.86 -12.75 -5.50
C LEU A 44 -16.59 -11.54 -6.40
N ARG A 45 -15.35 -11.46 -6.89
CA ARG A 45 -14.98 -10.55 -7.98
C ARG A 45 -15.96 -10.73 -9.13
N PRO A 46 -16.58 -9.67 -9.65
CA PRO A 46 -17.51 -9.80 -10.77
C PRO A 46 -16.84 -10.50 -11.95
N SER A 47 -17.49 -11.52 -12.52
CA SER A 47 -17.05 -12.16 -13.74
C SER A 47 -17.35 -11.23 -14.91
N VAL A 48 -16.35 -10.49 -15.37
CA VAL A 48 -16.50 -9.61 -16.52
C VAL A 48 -15.95 -10.32 -17.75
N ARG A 49 -16.75 -10.43 -18.82
CA ARG A 49 -16.28 -10.85 -20.14
C ARG A 49 -15.40 -9.74 -20.73
N TRP A 50 -14.10 -9.97 -20.76
CA TRP A 50 -13.12 -9.04 -21.26
C TRP A 50 -12.97 -9.18 -22.77
N THR A 51 -13.23 -8.09 -23.48
CA THR A 51 -12.76 -7.94 -24.86
C THR A 51 -11.41 -7.24 -24.84
N ARG A 52 -10.49 -7.58 -25.76
CA ARG A 52 -9.14 -7.00 -25.86
C ARG A 52 -9.10 -5.47 -25.88
N ARG A 53 -10.20 -4.81 -26.26
CA ARG A 53 -10.34 -3.36 -26.37
C ARG A 53 -10.50 -2.65 -25.03
N ASN A 54 -10.86 -3.34 -23.94
CA ASN A 54 -11.20 -2.76 -22.63
C ASN A 54 -10.10 -2.89 -21.58
N PHE A 55 -8.90 -3.34 -21.97
CA PHE A 55 -7.79 -3.39 -21.04
C PHE A 55 -7.38 -1.98 -20.63
N SER A 56 -7.40 -1.71 -19.32
CA SER A 56 -6.73 -0.53 -18.77
C SER A 56 -5.26 -0.56 -19.18
N SER A 57 -4.61 0.61 -19.30
CA SER A 57 -3.16 0.69 -19.55
C SER A 57 -2.34 -0.14 -18.55
N ARG A 58 -2.88 -0.35 -17.34
CA ARG A 58 -2.30 -1.22 -16.31
C ARG A 58 -2.35 -2.70 -16.67
N ALA A 59 -3.47 -3.18 -17.23
CA ALA A 59 -3.58 -4.57 -17.66
C ALA A 59 -2.68 -4.90 -18.87
N ARG A 60 -2.35 -3.89 -19.69
CA ARG A 60 -1.38 -4.03 -20.78
C ARG A 60 0.07 -4.11 -20.30
N ALA A 61 0.37 -3.53 -19.15
CA ALA A 61 1.69 -3.64 -18.52
C ALA A 61 1.95 -5.00 -17.86
N LEU A 62 0.92 -5.85 -17.73
CA LEU A 62 0.99 -7.17 -17.09
C LEU A 62 1.26 -8.25 -18.13
N SER A 63 2.50 -8.50 -18.50
CA SER A 63 2.91 -9.57 -19.40
C SER A 63 3.90 -10.55 -18.75
N GLY A 64 3.35 -11.53 -18.01
CA GLY A 64 4.06 -12.73 -17.54
C GLY A 64 5.06 -12.54 -16.37
N GLY A 65 4.90 -13.30 -15.30
CA GLY A 65 5.88 -13.42 -14.21
C GLY A 65 5.99 -12.25 -13.24
N GLU A 66 4.97 -11.42 -13.13
CA GLU A 66 5.00 -10.14 -12.43
C GLU A 66 4.55 -10.25 -10.97
N THR A 67 4.94 -9.27 -10.18
CA THR A 67 4.43 -9.10 -8.83
C THR A 67 3.39 -7.98 -8.82
N ILE A 68 2.21 -8.25 -8.28
CA ILE A 68 1.15 -7.27 -8.11
C ILE A 68 1.04 -6.89 -6.64
N ILE A 69 1.25 -5.61 -6.35
CA ILE A 69 1.05 -5.05 -5.01
C ILE A 69 -0.35 -4.44 -4.95
N LEU A 70 -1.25 -5.14 -4.29
CA LEU A 70 -2.61 -4.70 -3.99
C LEU A 70 -2.65 -3.91 -2.69
N SER A 71 -3.44 -2.87 -2.64
CA SER A 71 -3.65 -2.09 -1.40
C SER A 71 -4.92 -1.26 -1.47
N ILE A 72 -5.58 -1.01 -0.34
CA ILE A 72 -6.49 0.13 -0.26
C ILE A 72 -5.69 1.45 -0.35
N PRO A 73 -6.31 2.58 -0.72
CA PRO A 73 -5.62 3.86 -0.70
C PRO A 73 -5.01 4.16 0.66
N LYS A 74 -3.82 4.78 0.67
CA LYS A 74 -3.13 5.26 1.87
C LYS A 74 -2.48 4.20 2.77
N SER A 75 -2.36 2.96 2.31
CA SER A 75 -1.64 1.87 3.01
C SER A 75 -0.11 1.96 2.92
N GLY A 76 0.48 3.09 2.54
CA GLY A 76 1.95 3.21 2.42
C GLY A 76 2.51 2.87 1.04
N ARG A 77 1.65 2.65 0.02
CA ARG A 77 2.08 2.27 -1.34
C ARG A 77 3.14 3.21 -1.94
N THR A 78 3.09 4.50 -1.66
CA THR A 78 4.09 5.45 -2.17
C THR A 78 5.45 5.19 -1.57
N TRP A 79 5.53 4.89 -0.28
CA TRP A 79 6.78 4.54 0.38
C TRP A 79 7.41 3.27 -0.22
N VAL A 80 6.64 2.17 -0.29
CA VAL A 80 7.09 0.93 -0.93
C VAL A 80 7.55 1.18 -2.37
N ARG A 81 6.80 1.97 -3.12
CA ARG A 81 7.16 2.33 -4.51
C ARG A 81 8.46 3.12 -4.56
N THR A 82 8.64 4.13 -3.71
CA THR A 82 9.86 4.95 -3.70
C THR A 82 11.08 4.09 -3.41
N PHE A 83 11.01 3.22 -2.40
CA PHE A 83 12.09 2.29 -2.09
C PHE A 83 12.41 1.36 -3.27
N LEU A 84 11.40 0.65 -3.80
CA LEU A 84 11.61 -0.29 -4.90
C LEU A 84 12.15 0.41 -6.15
N CYS A 85 11.65 1.59 -6.48
CA CYS A 85 12.14 2.35 -7.62
C CYS A 85 13.58 2.83 -7.42
N ALA A 86 13.92 3.32 -6.22
CA ALA A 86 15.28 3.75 -5.90
C ALA A 86 16.27 2.60 -5.99
N TYR A 87 15.91 1.45 -5.43
CA TYR A 87 16.75 0.25 -5.49
C TYR A 87 16.90 -0.25 -6.92
N LEU A 88 15.79 -0.53 -7.61
CA LEU A 88 15.81 -1.16 -8.94
C LEU A 88 16.46 -0.25 -10.00
N CYS A 89 16.10 1.03 -10.05
CA CYS A 89 16.70 1.93 -11.03
C CYS A 89 18.23 1.97 -10.85
N LYS A 90 18.72 2.08 -9.61
CA LYS A 90 20.15 2.09 -9.35
C LYS A 90 20.83 0.74 -9.62
N ARG A 91 20.19 -0.36 -9.25
CA ARG A 91 20.70 -1.73 -9.46
C ARG A 91 20.89 -2.06 -10.95
N TYR A 92 20.02 -1.52 -11.80
CA TYR A 92 20.05 -1.74 -13.25
C TYR A 92 20.65 -0.57 -14.04
N GLY A 93 21.26 0.43 -13.36
CA GLY A 93 21.90 1.56 -14.02
C GLY A 93 20.94 2.49 -14.79
N LEU A 94 19.68 2.56 -14.34
CA LEU A 94 18.62 3.32 -14.99
C LEU A 94 18.36 4.65 -14.29
N GLU A 95 17.84 5.62 -15.02
CA GLU A 95 17.38 6.88 -14.44
C GLU A 95 16.24 6.65 -13.44
N PHE A 96 16.23 7.38 -12.32
CA PHE A 96 15.20 7.24 -11.30
C PHE A 96 13.82 7.64 -11.82
N THR A 97 12.83 6.80 -11.56
CA THR A 97 11.41 7.10 -11.84
C THR A 97 10.49 6.44 -10.81
N LEU A 98 9.40 7.12 -10.45
CA LEU A 98 8.32 6.51 -9.67
C LEU A 98 7.37 5.64 -10.51
N GLN A 99 7.66 5.45 -11.79
CA GLN A 99 6.88 4.64 -12.74
C GLN A 99 7.76 3.55 -13.34
N PRO A 100 8.10 2.48 -12.57
CA PRO A 100 9.05 1.46 -13.01
C PRO A 100 8.57 0.69 -14.26
N GLY A 101 7.27 0.68 -14.52
CA GLY A 101 6.70 0.11 -15.76
C GLY A 101 7.08 0.85 -17.06
N ARG A 102 7.89 1.92 -16.99
CA ARG A 102 8.50 2.56 -18.17
C ARG A 102 9.66 1.74 -18.73
N TYR A 103 10.31 0.96 -17.88
CA TYR A 103 11.46 0.14 -18.26
C TYR A 103 11.03 -1.25 -18.69
N ASN A 104 11.64 -1.72 -19.76
CA ASN A 104 11.43 -3.06 -20.31
C ASN A 104 12.78 -3.78 -20.51
N GLU A 105 13.71 -3.52 -19.60
CA GLU A 105 15.04 -4.13 -19.63
C GLU A 105 14.98 -5.62 -19.29
N PRO A 106 15.80 -6.44 -19.92
CA PRO A 106 15.91 -7.85 -19.59
C PRO A 106 16.25 -8.06 -18.09
N GLY A 107 15.49 -8.91 -17.42
CA GLY A 107 15.70 -9.19 -15.99
C GLY A 107 15.17 -8.12 -15.04
N PHE A 108 14.72 -6.96 -15.50
CA PHE A 108 14.13 -5.94 -14.63
C PHE A 108 12.80 -6.42 -14.05
N PRO A 109 12.66 -6.46 -12.71
CA PRO A 109 11.44 -6.97 -12.07
C PRO A 109 10.22 -6.10 -12.39
N LYS A 110 9.18 -6.73 -12.90
CA LYS A 110 7.92 -6.04 -13.22
C LYS A 110 7.01 -6.01 -12.01
N VAL A 111 6.88 -4.85 -11.40
CA VAL A 111 6.03 -4.61 -10.22
C VAL A 111 4.88 -3.70 -10.59
N VAL A 112 3.65 -4.16 -10.35
CA VAL A 112 2.43 -3.39 -10.61
C VAL A 112 1.73 -3.05 -9.31
N PHE A 113 1.42 -1.77 -9.15
CA PHE A 113 0.68 -1.27 -7.98
C PHE A 113 -0.77 -0.99 -8.35
N SER A 114 -1.72 -1.57 -7.62
CA SER A 114 -3.14 -1.38 -7.90
C SER A 114 -4.00 -1.22 -6.65
N HIS A 115 -5.10 -0.48 -6.79
CA HIS A 115 -6.21 -0.46 -5.83
C HIS A 115 -7.39 -1.33 -6.31
N ASP A 116 -7.31 -1.91 -7.49
CA ASP A 116 -8.18 -2.94 -8.08
C ASP A 116 -9.65 -2.86 -7.62
N LEU A 117 -10.10 -3.78 -6.76
CA LEU A 117 -11.48 -3.82 -6.26
C LEU A 117 -11.93 -2.50 -5.59
N PHE A 118 -11.03 -1.80 -4.91
CA PHE A 118 -11.37 -0.51 -4.31
C PHE A 118 -11.65 0.55 -5.37
N GLU A 119 -10.81 0.66 -6.39
CA GLU A 119 -11.06 1.57 -7.51
C GLU A 119 -12.34 1.19 -8.27
N HIS A 120 -12.57 -0.08 -8.48
CA HIS A 120 -13.78 -0.57 -9.13
C HIS A 120 -15.06 -0.17 -8.37
N ARG A 121 -15.03 -0.17 -7.04
CA ARG A 121 -16.17 0.25 -6.20
C ARG A 121 -16.33 1.76 -6.12
N THR A 122 -15.24 2.51 -6.24
CA THR A 122 -15.22 3.95 -5.94
C THR A 122 -15.17 4.84 -7.17
N LYS A 123 -14.62 4.35 -8.28
CA LYS A 123 -14.44 5.11 -9.52
C LYS A 123 -15.45 4.73 -10.60
N GLY A 124 -15.58 5.62 -11.56
CA GLY A 124 -16.39 5.43 -12.75
C GLY A 124 -17.89 5.39 -12.52
N ASP A 125 -18.59 5.27 -13.61
CA ASP A 125 -20.05 5.10 -13.68
C ASP A 125 -20.46 3.61 -13.63
N LEU A 126 -21.76 3.34 -13.83
CA LEU A 126 -22.28 1.98 -13.85
C LEU A 126 -21.70 1.15 -15.02
N TRP A 127 -21.51 1.76 -16.18
CA TRP A 127 -20.95 1.09 -17.35
C TRP A 127 -19.50 0.74 -17.18
N ASP A 128 -18.68 1.62 -16.58
CA ASP A 128 -17.30 1.36 -16.22
C ASP A 128 -17.18 0.16 -15.28
N ARG A 129 -18.14 0.01 -14.34
CA ARG A 129 -18.18 -1.14 -13.42
C ARG A 129 -18.62 -2.41 -14.13
N ILE A 130 -19.64 -2.39 -14.95
CA ILE A 130 -20.07 -3.56 -15.72
C ILE A 130 -18.94 -4.06 -16.62
N ARG A 131 -18.17 -3.15 -17.23
CA ARG A 131 -17.03 -3.49 -18.07
C ARG A 131 -15.78 -3.90 -17.27
N GLY A 132 -15.77 -3.72 -15.95
CA GLY A 132 -14.60 -4.01 -15.09
C GLY A 132 -13.39 -3.15 -15.40
N LYS A 133 -13.58 -1.91 -15.86
CA LYS A 133 -12.50 -0.99 -16.30
C LYS A 133 -11.34 -0.84 -15.31
N TYR A 134 -11.63 -0.92 -14.02
CA TYR A 134 -10.66 -0.73 -12.94
C TYR A 134 -10.15 -2.04 -12.33
N LEU A 135 -10.67 -3.19 -12.78
CA LEU A 135 -10.23 -4.50 -12.31
C LEU A 135 -9.00 -4.99 -13.07
N ILE A 136 -8.13 -5.70 -12.38
CA ILE A 136 -7.11 -6.51 -13.00
C ILE A 136 -7.76 -7.81 -13.48
N PRO A 137 -7.52 -8.26 -14.73
CA PRO A 137 -8.08 -9.52 -15.21
C PRO A 137 -7.67 -10.71 -14.34
N ARG A 138 -8.61 -11.62 -14.07
CA ARG A 138 -8.34 -12.82 -13.27
C ARG A 138 -7.18 -13.66 -13.81
N ARG A 139 -7.01 -13.70 -15.12
CA ARG A 139 -5.89 -14.42 -15.76
C ARG A 139 -4.55 -13.85 -15.29
N GLU A 140 -4.40 -12.55 -15.24
CA GLU A 140 -3.17 -11.88 -14.81
C GLU A 140 -2.94 -12.06 -13.31
N LEU A 141 -4.00 -11.92 -12.49
CA LEU A 141 -3.93 -12.18 -11.05
C LEU A 141 -3.50 -13.62 -10.72
N ARG A 142 -3.93 -14.61 -11.52
CA ARG A 142 -3.53 -16.01 -11.30
C ARG A 142 -2.06 -16.29 -11.63
N ARG A 143 -1.44 -15.51 -12.51
CA ARG A 143 -0.06 -15.70 -12.95
C ARG A 143 0.95 -14.92 -12.13
N ALA A 144 0.51 -13.83 -11.51
CA ALA A 144 1.36 -12.93 -10.76
C ALA A 144 1.47 -13.36 -9.30
N LYS A 145 2.61 -13.12 -8.68
CA LYS A 145 2.75 -13.12 -7.22
C LYS A 145 1.92 -11.99 -6.63
N ILE A 146 1.24 -12.23 -5.54
CA ILE A 146 0.36 -11.24 -4.92
C ILE A 146 0.93 -10.77 -3.58
N VAL A 147 1.22 -9.49 -3.50
CA VAL A 147 1.55 -8.81 -2.24
C VAL A 147 0.36 -7.95 -1.85
N LEU A 148 -0.26 -8.24 -0.71
CA LEU A 148 -1.31 -7.42 -0.13
C LEU A 148 -0.74 -6.48 0.92
N LEU A 149 -0.53 -5.23 0.54
CA LEU A 149 -0.05 -4.18 1.44
C LEU A 149 -1.24 -3.56 2.18
N VAL A 150 -1.31 -3.77 3.47
CA VAL A 150 -2.38 -3.29 4.33
C VAL A 150 -1.89 -2.30 5.38
N ARG A 151 -2.82 -1.53 5.90
CA ARG A 151 -2.65 -0.61 7.02
C ARG A 151 -3.98 -0.53 7.77
N ASP A 152 -3.96 -0.15 9.04
CA ASP A 152 -5.17 0.10 9.80
C ASP A 152 -6.16 0.95 8.99
N PRO A 153 -7.37 0.40 8.71
CA PRO A 153 -8.36 1.12 7.88
C PRO A 153 -8.74 2.49 8.42
N ARG A 154 -8.62 2.72 9.73
CA ARG A 154 -8.88 4.02 10.38
C ARG A 154 -7.84 5.05 9.97
N ASP A 155 -6.56 4.68 9.98
CA ASP A 155 -5.46 5.54 9.53
C ASP A 155 -5.51 5.78 8.01
N CYS A 156 -5.85 4.73 7.24
CA CYS A 156 -6.08 4.86 5.81
C CYS A 156 -7.21 5.83 5.50
N PHE A 157 -8.31 5.73 6.26
CA PHE A 157 -9.47 6.59 6.08
C PHE A 157 -9.12 8.06 6.34
N VAL A 158 -8.52 8.39 7.49
CA VAL A 158 -8.13 9.76 7.81
C VAL A 158 -7.17 10.33 6.76
N SER A 159 -6.20 9.53 6.32
CA SER A 159 -5.28 9.95 5.26
C SER A 159 -5.97 10.13 3.90
N LEU A 160 -7.03 9.38 3.60
CA LEU A 160 -7.86 9.56 2.39
C LEU A 160 -8.72 10.81 2.51
N TYR A 161 -9.31 11.07 3.67
CA TYR A 161 -10.08 12.29 3.94
C TYR A 161 -9.23 13.55 3.69
N MET A 162 -8.00 13.61 4.23
CA MET A 162 -7.08 14.72 3.98
C MET A 162 -6.71 14.86 2.50
N GLN A 163 -6.53 13.75 1.79
CA GLN A 163 -6.32 13.82 0.35
C GLN A 163 -7.49 14.47 -0.37
N ILE A 164 -8.71 14.05 -0.07
CA ILE A 164 -9.93 14.53 -0.74
C ILE A 164 -10.16 16.03 -0.45
N THR A 165 -9.96 16.44 0.80
CA THR A 165 -10.31 17.79 1.24
C THR A 165 -9.19 18.82 1.04
N ARG A 166 -7.91 18.40 1.10
CA ARG A 166 -6.77 19.32 1.12
C ARG A 166 -5.89 19.25 -0.13
N ARG A 167 -5.78 18.07 -0.76
CA ARG A 167 -4.77 17.86 -1.79
C ARG A 167 -5.32 17.68 -3.20
N ASP A 168 -6.41 16.95 -3.37
CA ASP A 168 -6.88 16.57 -4.70
C ASP A 168 -7.73 17.69 -5.33
N PRO A 169 -7.20 18.41 -6.36
CA PRO A 169 -7.95 19.47 -7.02
C PRO A 169 -9.17 18.93 -7.79
N SER A 170 -9.16 17.64 -8.17
CA SER A 170 -10.26 17.00 -8.87
C SER A 170 -11.44 16.65 -7.97
N SER A 171 -11.26 16.72 -6.64
CA SER A 171 -12.36 16.60 -5.69
C SER A 171 -13.28 17.81 -5.84
N GLY A 172 -14.53 17.58 -6.25
CA GLY A 172 -15.52 18.66 -6.40
C GLY A 172 -15.80 19.39 -5.08
N ALA A 173 -16.21 20.64 -5.15
CA ALA A 173 -16.50 21.49 -3.98
C ALA A 173 -17.45 20.80 -2.97
N ALA A 174 -18.46 20.10 -3.45
CA ALA A 174 -19.41 19.34 -2.61
C ALA A 174 -18.76 18.22 -1.81
N LEU A 175 -17.63 17.63 -2.25
CA LEU A 175 -16.92 16.61 -1.53
C LEU A 175 -15.90 17.24 -0.55
N LYS A 176 -15.30 18.37 -0.93
CA LYS A 176 -14.38 19.13 -0.08
C LYS A 176 -15.07 19.74 1.14
N SER A 177 -16.35 20.08 1.04
CA SER A 177 -17.15 20.63 2.14
C SER A 177 -17.68 19.58 3.14
N LYS A 178 -17.48 18.27 2.86
CA LYS A 178 -17.94 17.21 3.75
C LYS A 178 -17.12 17.09 5.02
N THR A 179 -17.81 16.83 6.14
CA THR A 179 -17.17 16.54 7.42
C THR A 179 -16.45 15.19 7.40
N VAL A 180 -15.57 14.96 8.36
CA VAL A 180 -14.93 13.64 8.57
C VAL A 180 -15.99 12.56 8.71
N SER A 181 -17.03 12.85 9.49
CA SER A 181 -18.14 11.95 9.79
C SER A 181 -18.92 11.54 8.54
N ASP A 182 -19.24 12.50 7.64
CA ASP A 182 -19.92 12.24 6.38
C ASP A 182 -19.12 11.31 5.47
N VAL A 183 -17.82 11.59 5.36
CA VAL A 183 -16.91 10.82 4.51
C VAL A 183 -16.68 9.42 5.10
N LEU A 184 -16.58 9.31 6.44
CA LEU A 184 -16.41 8.03 7.15
C LEU A 184 -17.56 7.07 6.86
N ARG A 185 -18.79 7.61 6.85
CA ARG A 185 -20.02 6.84 6.63
C ARG A 185 -20.36 6.62 5.16
N ASN A 186 -19.57 7.19 4.25
CA ASN A 186 -19.84 7.07 2.82
C ASN A 186 -19.83 5.60 2.37
N LYS A 187 -20.89 5.16 1.69
CA LYS A 187 -21.08 3.76 1.26
C LYS A 187 -20.05 3.30 0.21
N ARG A 188 -19.50 4.22 -0.60
CA ARG A 188 -18.58 3.89 -1.71
C ARG A 188 -17.13 3.83 -1.25
N PHE A 189 -16.65 4.80 -0.49
CA PHE A 189 -15.23 4.95 -0.14
C PHE A 189 -14.95 5.14 1.36
N GLY A 190 -15.98 5.12 2.20
CA GLY A 190 -15.83 5.16 3.65
C GLY A 190 -15.25 3.86 4.24
N ILE A 191 -15.09 3.85 5.55
CA ILE A 191 -14.37 2.76 6.25
C ILE A 191 -14.94 1.37 6.01
N ARG A 192 -16.28 1.22 5.91
CA ARG A 192 -16.92 -0.07 5.61
C ARG A 192 -16.57 -0.59 4.22
N SER A 193 -16.33 0.30 3.25
CA SER A 193 -15.88 -0.10 1.91
C SER A 193 -14.44 -0.57 1.91
N MET A 194 -13.58 0.05 2.73
CA MET A 194 -12.19 -0.38 2.93
C MET A 194 -12.14 -1.79 3.54
N VAL A 195 -12.85 -2.00 4.64
CA VAL A 195 -12.94 -3.32 5.32
C VAL A 195 -13.43 -4.40 4.36
N ARG A 196 -14.54 -4.17 3.64
CA ARG A 196 -15.06 -5.14 2.66
C ARG A 196 -14.07 -5.44 1.54
N THR A 197 -13.29 -4.46 1.12
CA THR A 197 -12.29 -4.67 0.06
C THR A 197 -11.12 -5.49 0.56
N MET A 198 -10.63 -5.22 1.77
CA MET A 198 -9.56 -5.98 2.39
C MET A 198 -9.96 -7.45 2.58
N ASN A 199 -11.13 -7.71 3.17
CA ASN A 199 -11.64 -9.08 3.33
C ASN A 199 -11.75 -9.80 1.98
N ALA A 200 -12.32 -9.14 0.95
CA ALA A 200 -12.48 -9.75 -0.37
C ALA A 200 -11.14 -10.14 -1.02
N TRP A 201 -10.07 -9.40 -0.81
CA TRP A 201 -8.73 -9.79 -1.29
C TRP A 201 -8.15 -10.95 -0.48
N LEU A 202 -8.34 -10.93 0.84
CA LEU A 202 -7.86 -12.03 1.69
C LEU A 202 -8.57 -13.33 1.33
N ASP A 203 -9.90 -13.29 1.14
CA ASP A 203 -10.69 -14.45 0.71
C ASP A 203 -10.28 -14.96 -0.69
N GLU A 204 -9.88 -14.04 -1.60
CA GLU A 204 -9.48 -14.41 -2.96
C GLU A 204 -8.08 -15.00 -3.02
N PHE A 205 -7.16 -14.58 -2.16
CA PHE A 205 -5.72 -14.87 -2.33
C PHE A 205 -5.06 -15.63 -1.19
N SER A 206 -5.65 -15.72 0.02
CA SER A 206 -4.98 -16.30 1.19
C SER A 206 -4.58 -17.77 1.06
N ASP A 207 -5.25 -18.50 0.18
CA ASP A 207 -4.98 -19.94 -0.03
C ASP A 207 -3.85 -20.18 -1.07
N ARG A 208 -3.16 -19.14 -1.54
CA ARG A 208 -2.10 -19.24 -2.56
C ARG A 208 -0.72 -19.23 -1.91
N ASP A 209 0.18 -20.09 -2.37
CA ASP A 209 1.57 -20.17 -1.89
C ASP A 209 2.39 -18.90 -2.23
N ASP A 210 2.02 -18.19 -3.30
CA ASP A 210 2.65 -16.95 -3.77
C ASP A 210 1.94 -15.68 -3.27
N PHE A 211 1.11 -15.80 -2.23
CA PHE A 211 0.46 -14.69 -1.55
C PHE A 211 1.24 -14.25 -0.31
N ILE A 212 1.46 -12.95 -0.19
CA ILE A 212 2.17 -12.35 0.96
C ILE A 212 1.36 -11.18 1.49
N LEU A 213 1.13 -11.19 2.81
CA LEU A 213 0.53 -10.08 3.53
C LEU A 213 1.63 -9.21 4.16
N VAL A 214 1.66 -7.93 3.80
CA VAL A 214 2.59 -6.94 4.37
C VAL A 214 1.79 -5.87 5.09
N ARG A 215 2.06 -5.69 6.39
CA ARG A 215 1.45 -4.64 7.20
C ARG A 215 2.32 -3.40 7.19
N TYR A 216 1.71 -2.24 6.99
CA TYR A 216 2.39 -0.94 7.08
C TYR A 216 3.07 -0.75 8.42
N GLU A 217 2.42 -1.16 9.50
CA GLU A 217 2.90 -1.02 10.87
C GLU A 217 4.16 -1.85 11.11
N SER A 218 4.21 -3.07 10.57
CA SER A 218 5.41 -3.91 10.63
C SER A 218 6.54 -3.35 9.76
N LEU A 219 6.21 -2.90 8.55
CA LEU A 219 7.15 -2.21 7.67
C LEU A 219 7.71 -0.94 8.34
N HIS A 220 6.88 -0.21 9.10
CA HIS A 220 7.29 0.99 9.83
C HIS A 220 8.20 0.66 11.01
N ALA A 221 7.94 -0.45 11.71
CA ALA A 221 8.75 -0.88 12.85
C ALA A 221 10.14 -1.42 12.45
N SER A 222 10.22 -2.17 11.34
CA SER A 222 11.45 -2.81 10.85
C SER A 222 11.59 -2.67 9.32
N PRO A 223 11.88 -1.45 8.81
CA PRO A 223 11.89 -1.20 7.37
C PRO A 223 12.89 -2.10 6.61
N ALA A 224 14.09 -2.27 7.14
CA ALA A 224 15.17 -3.01 6.48
C ALA A 224 14.77 -4.47 6.21
N ASP A 225 14.19 -5.16 7.22
CA ASP A 225 13.83 -6.56 7.09
C ASP A 225 12.68 -6.76 6.10
N HIS A 226 11.66 -5.91 6.20
CA HIS A 226 10.49 -6.00 5.31
C HIS A 226 10.82 -5.62 3.87
N PHE A 227 11.67 -4.62 3.65
CA PHE A 227 12.10 -4.27 2.30
C PHE A 227 13.01 -5.34 1.69
N ARG A 228 13.90 -5.97 2.48
CA ARG A 228 14.68 -7.12 2.02
C ARG A 228 13.77 -8.27 1.59
N GLY A 229 12.77 -8.57 2.38
CA GLY A 229 11.78 -9.57 2.02
C GLY A 229 10.98 -9.21 0.77
N LEU A 230 10.56 -7.96 0.61
CA LEU A 230 9.89 -7.51 -0.62
C LEU A 230 10.78 -7.64 -1.86
N LEU A 231 12.09 -7.36 -1.74
CA LEU A 231 13.05 -7.59 -2.83
C LEU A 231 13.12 -9.07 -3.20
N ALA A 232 13.18 -9.98 -2.23
CA ALA A 232 13.17 -11.42 -2.49
C ALA A 232 11.89 -11.87 -3.21
N VAL A 233 10.73 -11.31 -2.84
CA VAL A 233 9.44 -11.60 -3.51
C VAL A 233 9.47 -11.22 -4.99
N ILE A 234 10.04 -10.08 -5.34
CA ILE A 234 10.12 -9.62 -6.72
C ILE A 234 11.26 -10.27 -7.53
N GLY A 235 12.03 -11.18 -6.92
CA GLY A 235 13.11 -11.92 -7.58
C GLY A 235 14.53 -11.46 -7.24
N GLU A 236 14.69 -10.38 -6.48
CA GLU A 236 15.99 -9.87 -6.01
C GLU A 236 16.42 -10.60 -4.73
N THR A 237 16.81 -11.88 -4.86
CA THR A 237 17.13 -12.76 -3.71
C THR A 237 18.50 -12.48 -3.07
N ALA A 238 19.41 -11.87 -3.83
CA ALA A 238 20.75 -11.45 -3.36
C ALA A 238 20.93 -9.95 -3.60
N PRO A 239 20.29 -9.08 -2.80
CA PRO A 239 20.35 -7.64 -3.02
C PRO A 239 21.77 -7.10 -2.76
N ASP A 240 22.19 -6.14 -3.60
CA ASP A 240 23.36 -5.32 -3.32
C ASP A 240 23.10 -4.46 -2.09
N MET A 241 23.84 -4.71 -1.01
CA MET A 241 23.58 -4.08 0.30
C MET A 241 23.94 -2.59 0.32
N SER A 242 24.88 -2.14 -0.53
CA SER A 242 25.20 -0.72 -0.65
C SER A 242 24.05 0.03 -1.31
N ILE A 243 23.51 -0.51 -2.42
CA ILE A 243 22.34 0.05 -3.10
C ILE A 243 21.10 -0.04 -2.21
N PHE A 244 20.96 -1.14 -1.46
CA PHE A 244 19.87 -1.34 -0.52
C PHE A 244 19.83 -0.24 0.54
N GLN A 245 20.97 0.04 1.20
CA GLN A 245 21.06 1.10 2.21
C GLN A 245 20.73 2.48 1.62
N GLN A 246 21.26 2.78 0.44
CA GLN A 246 20.96 4.05 -0.23
C GLN A 246 19.46 4.18 -0.58
N ALA A 247 18.80 3.08 -0.98
CA ALA A 247 17.37 3.09 -1.25
C ALA A 247 16.53 3.25 0.03
N LEU A 248 16.98 2.66 1.16
CA LEU A 248 16.36 2.89 2.47
C LEU A 248 16.44 4.36 2.86
N ASP A 249 17.64 4.95 2.80
CA ASP A 249 17.87 6.36 3.17
C ASP A 249 17.06 7.30 2.25
N PHE A 250 17.06 7.01 0.95
CA PHE A 250 16.29 7.79 -0.02
C PHE A 250 14.79 7.75 0.26
N SER A 251 14.27 6.61 0.73
CA SER A 251 12.85 6.42 1.00
C SER A 251 12.42 6.73 2.44
N GLN A 252 13.31 7.26 3.28
CA GLN A 252 12.96 7.73 4.62
C GLN A 252 11.91 8.83 4.58
N PHE A 253 11.08 8.88 5.62
CA PHE A 253 9.93 9.78 5.68
C PHE A 253 10.34 11.24 5.48
N GLU A 254 11.35 11.70 6.20
CA GLU A 254 11.84 13.09 6.16
C GLU A 254 12.41 13.45 4.80
N ASN A 255 13.12 12.51 4.16
CA ASN A 255 13.65 12.72 2.83
C ASN A 255 12.52 12.78 1.78
N MET A 256 11.58 11.84 1.84
CA MET A 256 10.41 11.85 0.94
C MET A 256 9.58 13.13 1.08
N GLN A 257 9.44 13.66 2.31
CA GLN A 257 8.72 14.91 2.55
C GLN A 257 9.46 16.12 1.94
N LYS A 258 10.80 16.16 2.09
CA LYS A 258 11.62 17.18 1.44
C LYS A 258 11.53 17.12 -0.09
N LEU A 259 11.61 15.93 -0.66
CA LEU A 259 11.49 15.72 -2.11
C LEU A 259 10.10 16.10 -2.64
N GLU A 260 9.05 15.84 -1.88
CA GLU A 260 7.68 16.25 -2.20
C GLU A 260 7.55 17.77 -2.17
N ALA A 261 8.08 18.44 -1.14
CA ALA A 261 8.04 19.89 -0.99
C ALA A 261 8.82 20.61 -2.10
N ALA A 262 9.96 20.04 -2.48
CA ALA A 262 10.83 20.60 -3.54
C ALA A 262 10.29 20.34 -4.96
N GLY A 263 9.22 19.53 -5.12
CA GLY A 263 8.66 19.20 -6.44
C GLY A 263 9.65 18.53 -7.39
N VAL A 264 10.62 17.78 -6.82
CA VAL A 264 11.74 17.17 -7.57
C VAL A 264 11.27 16.21 -8.66
N PHE A 265 10.09 15.60 -8.47
CA PHE A 265 9.56 14.62 -9.40
C PHE A 265 8.49 15.22 -10.29
N ASP A 266 8.69 15.18 -11.60
CA ASP A 266 7.64 15.42 -12.59
C ASP A 266 6.59 14.28 -12.55
N SER A 267 5.95 14.14 -11.39
CA SER A 267 4.99 13.06 -11.14
C SER A 267 3.91 13.49 -10.16
N LYS A 268 2.66 13.38 -10.59
CA LYS A 268 1.48 13.50 -9.71
C LYS A 268 1.46 12.49 -8.55
N ILE A 269 2.41 11.54 -8.52
CA ILE A 269 2.49 10.51 -7.49
C ILE A 269 2.98 11.09 -6.16
N LEU A 270 3.94 12.00 -6.19
CA LEU A 270 4.51 12.65 -5.00
C LEU A 270 4.51 14.17 -5.24
N HIS A 271 3.40 14.80 -4.91
CA HIS A 271 3.17 16.23 -5.10
C HIS A 271 2.21 16.74 -4.03
N PRO A 272 2.51 17.83 -3.30
CA PRO A 272 1.61 18.43 -2.34
C PRO A 272 0.46 19.17 -3.05
N GLY A 273 -0.63 19.41 -2.35
CA GLY A 273 -1.69 20.30 -2.83
C GLY A 273 -1.31 21.78 -2.71
N ASP A 274 -0.81 22.16 -1.55
CA ASP A 274 -0.20 23.46 -1.24
C ASP A 274 1.04 23.23 -0.38
N VAL A 275 2.19 23.72 -0.81
CA VAL A 275 3.47 23.58 -0.08
C VAL A 275 3.41 24.22 1.31
N ARG A 276 2.55 25.25 1.50
CA ARG A 276 2.36 25.96 2.77
C ARG A 276 1.42 25.23 3.74
N ASP A 277 0.65 24.25 3.25
CA ASP A 277 -0.25 23.45 4.10
C ASP A 277 0.33 22.05 4.32
N PRO A 278 0.93 21.76 5.51
CA PRO A 278 1.48 20.44 5.83
C PRO A 278 0.46 19.31 5.74
N GLU A 279 -0.82 19.60 5.91
CA GLU A 279 -1.90 18.61 5.82
C GLU A 279 -2.24 18.24 4.36
N SER A 280 -1.77 19.01 3.37
CA SER A 280 -1.94 18.76 1.95
C SER A 280 -0.89 17.79 1.37
N PHE A 281 0.17 17.48 2.12
CA PHE A 281 1.23 16.58 1.68
C PHE A 281 0.74 15.14 1.58
N LYS A 282 1.29 14.40 0.64
CA LYS A 282 1.10 12.95 0.56
C LYS A 282 1.90 12.22 1.64
N VAL A 283 3.14 12.68 1.88
CA VAL A 283 4.00 12.27 2.99
C VAL A 283 3.74 13.19 4.16
N ARG A 284 2.56 13.04 4.78
CA ARG A 284 2.03 14.01 5.76
C ARG A 284 2.61 13.84 7.16
N ARG A 285 2.42 12.69 7.79
CA ARG A 285 2.85 12.43 9.17
C ARG A 285 3.47 11.04 9.38
N GLY A 286 3.18 10.05 8.53
CA GLY A 286 3.67 8.68 8.67
C GLY A 286 3.25 7.94 9.94
N LYS A 287 2.43 8.54 10.81
CA LYS A 287 2.13 8.09 12.16
C LYS A 287 1.19 6.88 12.17
N VAL A 288 1.51 5.87 12.97
CA VAL A 288 0.63 4.73 13.27
C VAL A 288 -0.34 5.14 14.39
N GLY A 289 -1.63 4.83 14.22
CA GLY A 289 -2.68 5.18 15.19
C GLY A 289 -3.08 6.66 15.21
N GLY A 290 -2.63 7.44 14.21
CA GLY A 290 -2.92 8.87 14.12
C GLY A 290 -4.40 9.23 13.91
N HIS A 291 -5.25 8.25 13.55
CA HIS A 291 -6.69 8.46 13.39
C HIS A 291 -7.39 8.98 14.64
N ARG A 292 -6.86 8.69 15.82
CA ARG A 292 -7.45 9.12 17.10
C ARG A 292 -7.51 10.64 17.27
N GLU A 293 -6.64 11.37 16.58
CA GLU A 293 -6.57 12.83 16.62
C GLU A 293 -7.67 13.50 15.78
N TYR A 294 -8.30 12.75 14.87
CA TYR A 294 -9.24 13.27 13.88
C TYR A 294 -10.67 12.77 14.04
N LEU A 295 -10.83 11.59 14.64
CA LEU A 295 -12.15 10.97 14.82
C LEU A 295 -12.73 11.34 16.16
N SER A 296 -13.95 11.87 16.16
CA SER A 296 -14.75 12.04 17.39
C SER A 296 -15.01 10.69 18.08
N THR A 297 -15.45 10.72 19.34
CA THR A 297 -15.82 9.49 20.07
C THR A 297 -16.88 8.69 19.32
N GLU A 298 -17.88 9.35 18.74
CA GLU A 298 -18.93 8.72 17.93
C GLU A 298 -18.35 8.08 16.67
N ASP A 299 -17.45 8.79 15.96
CA ASP A 299 -16.80 8.29 14.76
C ASP A 299 -15.86 7.12 15.06
N GLN A 300 -15.18 7.14 16.20
CA GLN A 300 -14.37 6.01 16.68
C GLN A 300 -15.25 4.78 16.95
N GLY A 301 -16.41 4.95 17.58
CA GLY A 301 -17.40 3.88 17.77
C GLY A 301 -17.91 3.30 16.46
N TYR A 302 -18.23 4.16 15.48
CA TYR A 302 -18.63 3.71 14.14
C TYR A 302 -17.52 2.96 13.41
N ALA A 303 -16.30 3.44 13.52
CA ALA A 303 -15.13 2.79 12.92
C ALA A 303 -14.83 1.45 13.59
N ALA A 304 -14.93 1.37 14.91
CA ALA A 304 -14.80 0.12 15.67
C ALA A 304 -15.82 -0.93 15.23
N ALA A 305 -17.09 -0.54 15.10
CA ALA A 305 -18.15 -1.43 14.58
C ALA A 305 -17.90 -1.89 13.13
N ALA A 306 -17.20 -1.10 12.33
CA ALA A 306 -16.78 -1.51 10.99
C ALA A 306 -15.61 -2.51 11.05
N LEU A 307 -14.61 -2.26 11.93
CA LEU A 307 -13.45 -3.13 12.12
C LEU A 307 -13.82 -4.48 12.76
N ALA A 308 -14.87 -4.55 13.56
CA ALA A 308 -15.40 -5.81 14.07
C ALA A 308 -15.77 -6.82 12.95
N LYS A 309 -15.95 -6.34 11.72
CA LYS A 309 -16.18 -7.16 10.51
C LYS A 309 -14.92 -7.41 9.69
N LEU A 310 -13.78 -6.87 10.10
CA LEU A 310 -12.49 -7.13 9.45
C LEU A 310 -11.99 -8.51 9.86
N ASP A 311 -11.49 -9.27 8.90
CA ASP A 311 -10.90 -10.57 9.16
C ASP A 311 -9.75 -10.46 10.18
N PHE A 312 -9.78 -11.32 11.19
CA PHE A 312 -8.81 -11.27 12.30
C PHE A 312 -7.36 -11.50 11.86
N ARG A 313 -7.15 -12.18 10.72
CA ARG A 313 -5.82 -12.42 10.13
C ARG A 313 -5.06 -11.15 9.77
N PHE A 314 -5.75 -10.02 9.59
CA PHE A 314 -5.09 -8.72 9.43
C PHE A 314 -4.42 -8.23 10.71
N GLY A 315 -4.80 -8.73 11.89
CA GLY A 315 -4.22 -8.35 13.19
C GLY A 315 -4.57 -6.95 13.67
N TYR A 316 -5.60 -6.29 13.09
CA TYR A 316 -6.12 -5.02 13.59
C TYR A 316 -7.23 -5.28 14.58
N ARG A 317 -7.03 -4.82 15.82
CA ARG A 317 -8.02 -4.94 16.90
C ARG A 317 -8.91 -3.70 16.99
N VAL A 318 -10.13 -3.91 17.46
CA VAL A 318 -11.09 -2.84 17.79
C VAL A 318 -10.62 -2.06 19.01
#